data_be1f5621528270deb74b16655c105741
#
_entry.id   be1f5621528270deb74b16655c105741
#
_cell.length_a   1.000
_cell.length_b   1.000
_cell.length_c   1.000
_cell.angle_alpha   90.00
_cell.angle_beta   90.00
_cell.angle_gamma   90.00
#
_symmetry.space_group_name_H-M   'P 1'
#
loop_
_entity.id
_entity.type
_entity.pdbx_description
1 polymer ?
#
loop_
_entity_poly.entity_id
_entity_poly.type
_entity_poly.pdbx_seq_one_letter_code
_entity_poly.pdbx_strand_id
1 'polypeptide(L)'
;VRAMLELKADGDRLTVSGQLENGGDADIIEVLLPRLTGIVLGPSHADDVLLYPHHAGERSKNPVRRYRQMADGEWGRHWRAASMPVEDYYRREINYCGLASMSWMYYHDAENGLYIGSHDGRFPVTGVIAETSGDESKPWMGFAFRKHERIRPGAHWNTGIYCVTVSCRDWHYGAEIYREYIDPLLEIQPEPAFLQDEAALHQC
;
A
#
# COMPACT_ATOMS: atom_id res chain seq x y z
N VAL A 1 10.36 -16.37 16.66
CA VAL A 1 9.15 -16.17 15.84
C VAL A 1 9.03 -17.29 14.85
N ARG A 2 7.84 -17.89 14.72
CA ARG A 2 7.52 -18.84 13.67
C ARG A 2 6.50 -18.20 12.75
N ALA A 3 6.74 -18.22 11.45
CA ALA A 3 5.82 -17.73 10.44
C ALA A 3 5.40 -18.87 9.51
N MET A 4 4.13 -18.95 9.21
CA MET A 4 3.58 -19.84 8.19
C MET A 4 2.83 -18.97 7.18
N LEU A 5 3.27 -18.99 5.93
CA LEU A 5 2.67 -18.21 4.85
C LEU A 5 2.00 -19.15 3.87
N GLU A 6 0.84 -18.78 3.40
CA GLU A 6 0.11 -19.43 2.33
C GLU A 6 0.06 -18.47 1.13
N LEU A 7 0.49 -18.98 -0.02
CA LEU A 7 0.42 -18.29 -1.30
C LEU A 7 -0.52 -19.05 -2.22
N LYS A 8 -1.54 -18.39 -2.72
CA LYS A 8 -2.50 -18.95 -3.69
C LYS A 8 -2.48 -18.12 -4.95
N ALA A 9 -2.24 -18.77 -6.07
CA ALA A 9 -2.35 -18.18 -7.40
C ALA A 9 -3.69 -18.58 -8.04
N ASP A 10 -4.40 -17.60 -8.57
CA ASP A 10 -5.63 -17.78 -9.34
C ASP A 10 -5.64 -16.77 -10.51
N GLY A 11 -5.42 -17.29 -11.73
CA GLY A 11 -5.24 -16.48 -12.92
C GLY A 11 -4.06 -15.51 -12.78
N ASP A 12 -4.33 -14.23 -12.86
CA ASP A 12 -3.37 -13.13 -12.73
C ASP A 12 -3.20 -12.63 -11.27
N ARG A 13 -3.93 -13.22 -10.32
CA ARG A 13 -3.94 -12.84 -8.90
C ARG A 13 -3.12 -13.80 -8.06
N LEU A 14 -2.29 -13.23 -7.22
CA LEU A 14 -1.61 -13.92 -6.12
C LEU A 14 -2.16 -13.40 -4.80
N THR A 15 -2.72 -14.27 -3.99
CA THR A 15 -3.07 -13.93 -2.62
C THR A 15 -2.01 -14.44 -1.66
N VAL A 16 -1.67 -13.61 -0.67
CA VAL A 16 -0.74 -13.95 0.40
C VAL A 16 -1.48 -13.81 1.72
N SER A 17 -1.46 -14.84 2.52
CA SER A 17 -1.97 -14.83 3.89
C SER A 17 -1.05 -15.63 4.79
N GLY A 18 -1.24 -15.53 6.09
CA GLY A 18 -0.40 -16.31 6.98
C GLY A 18 -0.73 -16.17 8.46
N GLN A 19 0.03 -16.89 9.24
CA GLN A 19 -0.04 -16.90 10.69
C GLN A 19 1.35 -16.72 11.26
N LEU A 20 1.46 -15.87 12.27
CA LEU A 20 2.65 -15.67 13.08
C LEU A 20 2.42 -16.21 14.49
N GLU A 21 3.43 -16.89 15.02
CA GLU A 21 3.50 -17.33 16.40
C GLU A 21 4.71 -16.66 17.06
N ASN A 22 4.47 -15.94 18.15
CA ASN A 22 5.55 -15.33 18.91
C ASN A 22 6.07 -16.32 19.96
N GLY A 23 7.06 -17.12 19.59
CA GLY A 23 7.74 -18.02 20.52
C GLY A 23 8.91 -17.37 21.29
N GLY A 24 9.05 -16.05 21.25
CA GLY A 24 10.05 -15.29 22.01
C GLY A 24 9.55 -14.86 23.39
N ASP A 25 10.37 -14.06 24.06
CA ASP A 25 10.12 -13.49 25.38
C ASP A 25 9.71 -12.03 25.38
N ALA A 26 9.76 -11.38 24.22
CA ALA A 26 9.36 -9.99 24.00
C ALA A 26 8.15 -9.89 23.07
N ASP A 27 7.38 -8.80 23.18
CA ASP A 27 6.29 -8.49 22.27
C ASP A 27 6.80 -8.21 20.85
N ILE A 28 6.09 -8.70 19.84
CA ILE A 28 6.21 -8.19 18.48
C ILE A 28 5.23 -7.03 18.36
N ILE A 29 5.70 -5.86 17.97
CA ILE A 29 4.89 -4.63 17.93
C ILE A 29 4.50 -4.21 16.52
N GLU A 30 5.16 -4.79 15.50
CA GLU A 30 4.84 -4.52 14.09
C GLU A 30 5.22 -5.71 13.20
N VAL A 31 4.50 -5.83 12.09
CA VAL A 31 4.77 -6.84 11.06
C VAL A 31 4.75 -6.17 9.69
N LEU A 32 5.78 -6.38 8.90
CA LEU A 32 5.92 -5.88 7.54
C LEU A 32 5.67 -7.05 6.56
N LEU A 33 4.50 -7.07 5.93
CA LEU A 33 4.10 -8.16 5.02
C LEU A 33 2.98 -7.72 4.06
N PRO A 34 3.02 -8.13 2.77
CA PRO A 34 4.22 -8.56 2.07
C PRO A 34 5.18 -7.38 1.90
N ARG A 35 6.44 -7.65 1.65
CA ARG A 35 7.40 -6.66 1.19
C ARG A 35 7.96 -7.11 -0.15
N LEU A 36 7.64 -6.37 -1.20
CA LEU A 36 8.15 -6.57 -2.56
C LEU A 36 9.20 -5.50 -2.81
N THR A 37 10.36 -5.87 -3.29
CA THR A 37 11.45 -4.94 -3.61
C THR A 37 12.07 -5.27 -4.95
N GLY A 38 12.76 -4.30 -5.55
CA GLY A 38 13.46 -4.53 -6.82
C GLY A 38 12.53 -4.62 -8.03
N ILE A 39 11.34 -4.01 -7.96
CA ILE A 39 10.36 -4.03 -9.06
C ILE A 39 10.81 -3.05 -10.14
N VAL A 40 10.94 -3.57 -11.35
CA VAL A 40 11.24 -2.82 -12.58
C VAL A 40 10.25 -3.27 -13.64
N LEU A 41 9.46 -2.35 -14.20
CA LEU A 41 8.42 -2.69 -15.18
C LEU A 41 8.98 -2.79 -16.60
N GLY A 42 9.91 -1.92 -16.95
CA GLY A 42 10.46 -1.84 -18.29
C GLY A 42 11.89 -1.29 -18.33
N PRO A 43 12.43 -1.00 -19.50
CA PRO A 43 13.81 -0.53 -19.65
C PRO A 43 14.03 0.90 -19.15
N SER A 44 12.95 1.66 -18.93
CA SER A 44 12.98 3.04 -18.46
C SER A 44 11.91 3.25 -17.40
N HIS A 45 12.27 3.90 -16.30
CA HIS A 45 11.34 4.31 -15.24
C HIS A 45 10.80 5.73 -15.44
N ALA A 46 11.18 6.42 -16.52
CA ALA A 46 10.82 7.82 -16.74
C ALA A 46 9.31 8.03 -16.94
N ASP A 47 8.64 7.06 -17.55
CA ASP A 47 7.20 7.08 -17.84
C ASP A 47 6.38 6.28 -16.87
N ASP A 48 7.02 5.63 -15.91
CA ASP A 48 6.32 4.90 -14.83
C ASP A 48 5.43 5.83 -14.03
N VAL A 49 4.31 5.29 -13.60
CA VAL A 49 3.30 5.99 -12.80
C VAL A 49 2.97 5.17 -11.57
N LEU A 50 2.98 5.81 -10.42
CA LEU A 50 2.47 5.24 -9.19
C LEU A 50 1.19 5.95 -8.75
N LEU A 51 0.14 5.17 -8.52
CA LEU A 51 -1.03 5.60 -7.78
C LEU A 51 -0.82 5.22 -6.32
N TYR A 52 -0.79 6.26 -5.48
CA TYR A 52 -0.54 6.15 -4.05
C TYR A 52 -1.72 6.74 -3.29
N PRO A 53 -2.27 6.09 -2.26
CA PRO A 53 -3.56 6.45 -1.66
C PRO A 53 -3.49 7.65 -0.72
N HIS A 54 -2.59 8.60 -0.92
CA HIS A 54 -2.45 9.80 -0.10
C HIS A 54 -3.65 10.74 -0.29
N HIS A 55 -4.38 11.06 0.80
CA HIS A 55 -5.63 11.82 0.79
C HIS A 55 -6.66 11.24 -0.21
N ALA A 56 -7.08 12.02 -1.19
CA ALA A 56 -8.01 11.59 -2.24
C ALA A 56 -7.39 10.72 -3.34
N GLY A 57 -6.11 10.37 -3.19
CA GLY A 57 -5.31 9.65 -4.18
C GLY A 57 -4.29 10.57 -4.88
N GLU A 58 -3.11 10.07 -5.06
CA GLU A 58 -2.01 10.76 -5.71
C GLU A 58 -1.53 9.95 -6.92
N ARG A 59 -1.36 10.63 -8.04
CA ARG A 59 -0.75 10.08 -9.25
C ARG A 59 0.65 10.67 -9.44
N SER A 60 1.69 9.87 -9.21
CA SER A 60 3.08 10.27 -9.34
C SER A 60 3.70 9.73 -10.62
N LYS A 61 4.06 10.61 -11.55
CA LYS A 61 4.93 10.25 -12.68
C LYS A 61 6.38 10.14 -12.21
N ASN A 62 7.11 9.17 -12.77
CA ASN A 62 8.49 8.87 -12.42
C ASN A 62 8.68 8.83 -10.89
N PRO A 63 8.02 7.89 -10.19
CA PRO A 63 8.02 7.87 -8.73
C PRO A 63 9.42 7.68 -8.15
N VAL A 64 10.32 6.99 -8.85
CA VAL A 64 11.72 6.81 -8.46
C VAL A 64 12.39 8.16 -8.26
N ARG A 65 12.34 9.04 -9.27
CA ARG A 65 12.92 10.38 -9.19
C ARG A 65 12.17 11.27 -8.22
N ARG A 66 10.83 11.21 -8.28
CA ARG A 66 9.97 12.08 -7.45
C ARG A 66 10.19 11.86 -5.96
N TYR A 67 10.28 10.62 -5.51
CA TYR A 67 10.42 10.32 -4.07
C TYR A 67 11.79 10.76 -3.53
N ARG A 68 12.83 10.66 -4.35
CA ARG A 68 14.16 11.20 -4.00
C ARG A 68 14.12 12.71 -3.86
N GLN A 69 13.53 13.40 -4.84
CA GLN A 69 13.39 14.87 -4.80
C GLN A 69 12.55 15.33 -3.59
N MET A 70 11.54 14.57 -3.20
CA MET A 70 10.74 14.87 -2.00
C MET A 70 11.55 14.72 -0.73
N ALA A 71 12.45 13.73 -0.65
CA ALA A 71 13.30 13.53 0.52
C ALA A 71 14.37 14.61 0.65
N ASP A 72 14.91 15.06 -0.48
CA ASP A 72 15.99 16.05 -0.53
C ASP A 72 15.48 17.50 -0.39
N GLY A 73 14.19 17.75 -0.64
CA GLY A 73 13.57 19.07 -0.59
C GLY A 73 13.20 19.55 0.82
N GLU A 74 13.10 20.87 1.00
CA GLU A 74 12.64 21.47 2.28
C GLU A 74 11.25 20.96 2.71
N TRP A 75 10.37 20.69 1.76
CA TRP A 75 9.03 20.13 2.02
C TRP A 75 9.09 18.74 2.62
N GLY A 76 10.05 17.91 2.23
CA GLY A 76 10.23 16.56 2.77
C GLY A 76 10.49 16.52 4.27
N ARG A 77 11.09 17.57 4.81
CA ARG A 77 11.44 17.66 6.25
C ARG A 77 10.27 18.02 7.14
N HIS A 78 9.22 18.62 6.60
CA HIS A 78 8.10 19.16 7.38
C HIS A 78 6.82 18.32 7.29
N TRP A 79 6.70 17.42 6.32
CA TRP A 79 5.50 16.62 6.14
C TRP A 79 5.76 15.13 6.37
N ARG A 80 5.08 14.55 7.34
CA ARG A 80 5.18 13.11 7.68
C ARG A 80 4.83 12.16 6.52
N ALA A 81 4.16 12.65 5.49
CA ALA A 81 3.82 11.91 4.28
C ALA A 81 4.88 12.03 3.18
N ALA A 82 5.98 12.73 3.42
CA ALA A 82 7.09 12.84 2.48
C ALA A 82 7.95 11.58 2.49
N SER A 83 8.66 11.37 1.38
CA SER A 83 9.69 10.34 1.31
C SER A 83 10.85 10.67 2.24
N MET A 84 11.39 9.66 2.91
CA MET A 84 12.54 9.81 3.81
C MET A 84 13.66 8.86 3.37
N PRO A 85 14.95 9.28 3.49
CA PRO A 85 16.06 8.38 3.27
C PRO A 85 16.10 7.28 4.36
N VAL A 86 16.34 6.04 3.95
CA VAL A 86 16.52 4.89 4.83
C VAL A 86 17.74 4.13 4.31
N GLU A 87 18.91 4.35 4.91
CA GLU A 87 20.18 3.79 4.44
C GLU A 87 20.44 4.12 2.95
N ASP A 88 20.29 3.12 2.07
CA ASP A 88 20.56 3.20 0.63
C ASP A 88 19.29 3.30 -0.25
N TYR A 89 18.12 3.55 0.36
CA TYR A 89 16.84 3.73 -0.34
C TYR A 89 15.99 4.83 0.28
N TYR A 90 14.91 5.20 -0.40
CA TYR A 90 13.93 6.17 0.10
C TYR A 90 12.62 5.48 0.36
N ARG A 91 11.97 5.80 1.49
CA ARG A 91 10.67 5.26 1.88
C ARG A 91 9.66 6.37 2.07
N ARG A 92 8.49 6.17 1.55
CA ARG A 92 7.28 6.92 1.86
C ARG A 92 6.30 6.00 2.55
N GLU A 93 5.72 6.45 3.67
CA GLU A 93 4.76 5.68 4.44
C GLU A 93 3.64 6.58 4.94
N ILE A 94 2.40 6.13 4.79
CA ILE A 94 1.20 6.74 5.35
C ILE A 94 0.30 5.64 5.89
N ASN A 95 -0.51 5.96 6.90
CA ASN A 95 -1.39 4.99 7.52
C ASN A 95 -2.79 5.03 6.90
N TYR A 96 -3.29 3.86 6.51
CA TYR A 96 -4.70 3.61 6.28
C TYR A 96 -5.41 3.49 7.62
N CYS A 97 -6.49 3.93 7.70
CA CYS A 97 -7.42 4.79 8.41
C CYS A 97 -6.77 6.08 8.95
N GLY A 98 -6.04 6.81 8.11
CA GLY A 98 -5.42 8.10 8.42
C GLY A 98 -5.25 8.93 7.16
N LEU A 99 -4.00 9.21 6.78
CA LEU A 99 -3.70 9.94 5.54
C LEU A 99 -3.93 9.10 4.28
N ALA A 100 -3.96 7.79 4.38
CA ALA A 100 -4.31 6.92 3.26
C ALA A 100 -5.83 6.74 3.20
N SER A 101 -6.42 7.04 2.05
CA SER A 101 -7.85 6.84 1.79
C SER A 101 -8.23 5.37 1.55
N MET A 102 -7.27 4.57 1.11
CA MET A 102 -7.45 3.16 0.76
C MET A 102 -6.18 2.37 1.07
N SER A 103 -6.29 1.05 1.17
CA SER A 103 -5.15 0.18 1.46
C SER A 103 -4.62 -0.56 0.23
N TRP A 104 -4.43 0.16 -0.88
CA TRP A 104 -3.85 -0.37 -2.10
C TRP A 104 -3.00 0.64 -2.85
N MET A 105 -2.15 0.14 -3.73
CA MET A 105 -1.31 0.90 -4.65
C MET A 105 -1.35 0.26 -6.04
N TYR A 106 -1.08 1.06 -7.08
CA TYR A 106 -0.94 0.58 -8.44
C TYR A 106 0.27 1.25 -9.11
N TYR A 107 1.22 0.43 -9.55
CA TYR A 107 2.42 0.88 -10.23
C TYR A 107 2.40 0.39 -11.67
N HIS A 108 2.50 1.27 -12.64
CA HIS A 108 2.36 0.91 -14.05
C HIS A 108 3.20 1.78 -14.99
N ASP A 109 3.51 1.22 -16.14
CA ASP A 109 3.96 1.90 -17.33
C ASP A 109 2.89 1.81 -18.46
N ALA A 110 3.29 1.88 -19.72
CA ALA A 110 2.38 1.75 -20.87
C ALA A 110 1.93 0.29 -21.13
N GLU A 111 2.71 -0.70 -20.70
CA GLU A 111 2.54 -2.11 -21.05
C GLU A 111 2.27 -2.99 -19.84
N ASN A 112 2.77 -2.60 -18.66
CA ASN A 112 2.77 -3.42 -17.45
C ASN A 112 2.13 -2.67 -16.29
N GLY A 113 1.40 -3.38 -15.45
CA GLY A 113 0.81 -2.86 -14.23
C GLY A 113 0.93 -3.86 -13.09
N LEU A 114 1.20 -3.36 -11.90
CA LEU A 114 1.27 -4.10 -10.66
C LEU A 114 0.29 -3.49 -9.65
N TYR A 115 -0.73 -4.26 -9.32
CA TYR A 115 -1.59 -4.01 -8.17
C TYR A 115 -1.02 -4.65 -6.92
N ILE A 116 -1.07 -3.94 -5.79
CA ILE A 116 -0.82 -4.50 -4.48
C ILE A 116 -1.78 -3.89 -3.46
N GLY A 117 -2.54 -4.74 -2.75
CA GLY A 117 -3.55 -4.33 -1.78
C GLY A 117 -3.56 -5.17 -0.51
N SER A 118 -3.87 -4.52 0.61
CA SER A 118 -4.20 -5.20 1.86
C SER A 118 -5.70 -5.37 1.96
N HIS A 119 -6.18 -6.61 1.80
CA HIS A 119 -7.58 -7.02 1.85
C HIS A 119 -7.93 -7.61 3.24
N ASP A 120 -7.63 -6.86 4.28
CA ASP A 120 -7.90 -7.26 5.66
C ASP A 120 -9.23 -6.66 6.14
N GLY A 121 -10.31 -7.45 6.12
CA GLY A 121 -11.66 -7.02 6.49
C GLY A 121 -11.84 -6.60 7.95
N ARG A 122 -10.79 -6.70 8.77
CA ARG A 122 -10.79 -6.16 10.14
C ARG A 122 -10.41 -4.67 10.18
N PHE A 123 -9.92 -4.12 9.07
CA PHE A 123 -9.47 -2.72 8.92
C PHE A 123 -8.47 -2.25 9.98
N PRO A 124 -7.43 -3.03 10.33
CA PRO A 124 -6.42 -2.57 11.29
C PRO A 124 -5.64 -1.39 10.71
N VAL A 125 -5.07 -0.57 11.60
CA VAL A 125 -4.14 0.48 11.16
C VAL A 125 -3.02 -0.15 10.34
N THR A 126 -2.92 0.27 9.08
CA THR A 126 -2.01 -0.32 8.11
C THR A 126 -1.14 0.74 7.47
N GLY A 127 0.17 0.69 7.70
CA GLY A 127 1.13 1.49 6.96
C GLY A 127 1.16 1.05 5.50
N VAL A 128 0.87 1.98 4.58
CA VAL A 128 0.99 1.78 3.13
C VAL A 128 2.34 2.36 2.72
N ILE A 129 3.23 1.49 2.26
CA ILE A 129 4.64 1.82 2.05
C ILE A 129 5.00 1.71 0.57
N ALA A 130 5.62 2.76 0.05
CA ALA A 130 6.31 2.74 -1.23
C ALA A 130 7.79 3.10 -1.03
N GLU A 131 8.67 2.33 -1.64
CA GLU A 131 10.12 2.47 -1.55
C GLU A 131 10.72 2.67 -2.93
N THR A 132 11.86 3.34 -3.01
CA THR A 132 12.64 3.46 -4.24
C THR A 132 14.13 3.44 -3.97
N SER A 133 14.92 2.98 -4.95
CA SER A 133 16.37 2.91 -4.84
C SER A 133 17.02 4.24 -4.50
N GLY A 134 18.09 4.21 -3.71
CA GLY A 134 19.00 5.33 -3.51
C GLY A 134 19.97 5.54 -4.69
N ASP A 135 20.20 4.50 -5.50
CA ASP A 135 21.10 4.52 -6.66
C ASP A 135 20.31 4.77 -7.95
N GLU A 136 20.56 5.92 -8.59
CA GLU A 136 19.91 6.28 -9.86
C GLU A 136 20.30 5.38 -11.02
N SER A 137 21.47 4.76 -10.97
CA SER A 137 21.93 3.85 -12.00
C SER A 137 21.24 2.48 -11.96
N LYS A 138 20.59 2.18 -10.84
CA LYS A 138 19.86 0.93 -10.58
C LYS A 138 18.48 1.23 -10.01
N PRO A 139 17.60 1.87 -10.78
CA PRO A 139 16.27 2.28 -10.32
C PRO A 139 15.39 1.06 -10.07
N TRP A 140 14.65 1.09 -8.97
CA TRP A 140 13.60 0.12 -8.65
C TRP A 140 12.53 0.74 -7.76
N MET A 141 11.35 0.14 -7.74
CA MET A 141 10.30 0.41 -6.77
C MET A 141 10.12 -0.77 -5.84
N GLY A 142 9.68 -0.49 -4.64
CA GLY A 142 9.29 -1.48 -3.65
C GLY A 142 7.98 -1.09 -2.97
N PHE A 143 7.24 -2.10 -2.48
CA PHE A 143 5.94 -1.93 -1.86
C PHE A 143 5.81 -2.84 -0.65
N ALA A 144 5.20 -2.32 0.41
CA ALA A 144 4.96 -3.10 1.61
C ALA A 144 3.71 -2.59 2.36
N PHE A 145 3.19 -3.45 3.23
CA PHE A 145 2.22 -3.05 4.24
C PHE A 145 2.79 -3.33 5.63
N ARG A 146 2.64 -2.35 6.52
CA ARG A 146 3.01 -2.47 7.93
C ARG A 146 1.75 -2.60 8.77
N LYS A 147 1.64 -3.68 9.54
CA LYS A 147 0.60 -3.86 10.55
C LYS A 147 1.16 -3.51 11.92
N HIS A 148 0.47 -2.61 12.60
CA HIS A 148 0.79 -2.22 13.97
C HIS A 148 -0.01 -3.09 14.93
N GLU A 149 0.52 -4.29 15.18
CA GLU A 149 -0.11 -5.29 16.04
C GLU A 149 0.81 -5.70 17.17
N ARG A 150 0.25 -5.81 18.36
CA ARG A 150 0.98 -6.30 19.51
C ARG A 150 0.76 -7.79 19.71
N ILE A 151 1.73 -8.60 19.31
CA ILE A 151 1.70 -10.05 19.47
C ILE A 151 2.54 -10.44 20.69
N ARG A 152 1.89 -10.79 21.77
CA ARG A 152 2.56 -11.15 23.04
C ARG A 152 3.29 -12.49 22.91
N PRO A 153 4.29 -12.77 23.78
CA PRO A 153 4.86 -14.10 23.90
C PRO A 153 3.81 -15.20 23.99
N GLY A 154 3.97 -16.26 23.23
CA GLY A 154 3.05 -17.39 23.14
C GLY A 154 1.78 -17.13 22.33
N ALA A 155 1.54 -15.90 21.86
CA ALA A 155 0.34 -15.58 21.08
C ALA A 155 0.50 -15.88 19.59
N HIS A 156 -0.64 -16.13 18.94
CA HIS A 156 -0.77 -16.28 17.49
C HIS A 156 -1.48 -15.06 16.90
N TRP A 157 -1.12 -14.69 15.67
CA TRP A 157 -1.75 -13.61 14.93
C TRP A 157 -1.90 -13.97 13.45
N ASN A 158 -3.09 -13.71 12.89
CA ASN A 158 -3.37 -13.89 11.47
C ASN A 158 -3.09 -12.59 10.71
N THR A 159 -2.36 -12.68 9.61
CA THR A 159 -1.86 -11.51 8.86
C THR A 159 -2.94 -10.74 8.11
N GLY A 160 -4.13 -11.32 7.94
CA GLY A 160 -5.08 -10.89 6.91
C GLY A 160 -4.67 -11.40 5.52
N ILE A 161 -5.36 -10.93 4.50
CA ILE A 161 -5.11 -11.29 3.10
C ILE A 161 -4.46 -10.09 2.40
N TYR A 162 -3.47 -10.37 1.57
CA TYR A 162 -2.89 -9.41 0.63
C TYR A 162 -3.09 -9.93 -0.78
N CYS A 163 -3.40 -9.01 -1.70
CA CYS A 163 -3.60 -9.33 -3.10
C CYS A 163 -2.52 -8.64 -3.94
N VAL A 164 -1.88 -9.40 -4.81
CA VAL A 164 -0.92 -8.91 -5.79
C VAL A 164 -1.39 -9.37 -7.16
N THR A 165 -1.47 -8.45 -8.12
CA THR A 165 -1.89 -8.77 -9.49
C THR A 165 -0.98 -8.08 -10.48
N VAL A 166 -0.54 -8.81 -11.51
CA VAL A 166 0.21 -8.26 -12.65
C VAL A 166 -0.70 -8.25 -13.86
N SER A 167 -0.79 -7.13 -14.55
CA SER A 167 -1.63 -6.99 -15.74
C SER A 167 -1.05 -6.01 -16.76
N CYS A 168 -1.57 -6.04 -17.98
CA CYS A 168 -1.32 -5.02 -19.01
C CYS A 168 -2.40 -3.93 -19.03
N ARG A 169 -3.26 -3.85 -18.00
CA ARG A 169 -4.35 -2.89 -17.89
C ARG A 169 -3.89 -1.66 -17.13
N ASP A 170 -4.63 -0.57 -17.28
CA ASP A 170 -4.40 0.64 -16.54
C ASP A 170 -4.90 0.54 -15.07
N TRP A 171 -4.75 1.61 -14.32
CA TRP A 171 -5.06 1.67 -12.90
C TRP A 171 -6.55 1.44 -12.54
N HIS A 172 -7.48 1.63 -13.51
CA HIS A 172 -8.89 1.35 -13.26
C HIS A 172 -9.11 -0.12 -12.90
N TYR A 173 -8.32 -1.01 -13.51
CA TYR A 173 -8.34 -2.41 -13.14
C TYR A 173 -7.94 -2.64 -11.67
N GLY A 174 -6.94 -1.92 -11.17
CA GLY A 174 -6.59 -1.97 -9.75
C GLY A 174 -7.72 -1.46 -8.85
N ALA A 175 -8.43 -0.42 -9.27
CA ALA A 175 -9.60 0.07 -8.56
C ALA A 175 -10.75 -0.95 -8.58
N GLU A 176 -10.97 -1.67 -9.69
CA GLU A 176 -11.96 -2.76 -9.79
C GLU A 176 -11.64 -3.89 -8.81
N ILE A 177 -10.38 -4.34 -8.75
CA ILE A 177 -9.94 -5.37 -7.80
C ILE A 177 -10.21 -4.93 -6.35
N TYR A 178 -9.94 -3.66 -6.03
CA TYR A 178 -10.19 -3.16 -4.68
C TYR A 178 -11.68 -3.05 -4.38
N ARG A 179 -12.50 -2.65 -5.35
CA ARG A 179 -13.97 -2.61 -5.21
C ARG A 179 -14.55 -4.00 -4.99
N GLU A 180 -14.11 -5.00 -5.72
CA GLU A 180 -14.55 -6.40 -5.52
C GLU A 180 -14.33 -6.87 -4.07
N TYR A 181 -13.26 -6.38 -3.43
CA TYR A 181 -12.97 -6.66 -2.02
C TYR A 181 -13.81 -5.83 -1.06
N ILE A 182 -13.92 -4.52 -1.29
CA ILE A 182 -14.46 -3.60 -0.29
C ILE A 182 -15.99 -3.52 -0.32
N ASP A 183 -16.60 -3.54 -1.52
CA ASP A 183 -18.06 -3.36 -1.67
C ASP A 183 -18.89 -4.35 -0.85
N PRO A 184 -18.53 -5.66 -0.74
CA PRO A 184 -19.27 -6.60 0.11
C PRO A 184 -19.15 -6.34 1.61
N LEU A 185 -18.16 -5.55 2.04
CA LEU A 185 -17.90 -5.21 3.44
C LEU A 185 -18.54 -3.89 3.86
N LEU A 186 -19.03 -3.10 2.89
CA LEU A 186 -19.65 -1.80 3.14
C LEU A 186 -21.15 -1.96 3.34
N GLU A 187 -21.63 -1.66 4.54
CA GLU A 187 -23.05 -1.42 4.80
C GLU A 187 -23.38 0.04 4.47
N ILE A 188 -23.69 0.30 3.19
CA ILE A 188 -24.06 1.64 2.73
C ILE A 188 -25.45 1.95 3.26
N GLN A 189 -25.54 2.84 4.24
CA GLN A 189 -26.81 3.36 4.71
C GLN A 189 -27.41 4.26 3.62
N PRO A 190 -28.76 4.23 3.43
CA PRO A 190 -29.41 5.14 2.51
C PRO A 190 -29.14 6.58 2.93
N GLU A 191 -28.94 7.45 1.94
CA GLU A 191 -28.72 8.87 2.18
C GLU A 191 -29.87 9.46 3.00
N PRO A 192 -29.61 10.15 4.11
CA PRO A 192 -30.63 10.80 4.92
C PRO A 192 -31.45 11.77 4.07
N ALA A 193 -32.77 11.81 4.29
CA ALA A 193 -33.70 12.61 3.48
C ALA A 193 -33.32 14.12 3.42
N PHE A 194 -32.71 14.64 4.48
CA PHE A 194 -32.27 16.06 4.52
C PHE A 194 -31.06 16.35 3.62
N LEU A 195 -30.30 15.33 3.17
CA LEU A 195 -29.20 15.50 2.21
C LEU A 195 -29.64 15.32 0.76
N GLN A 196 -30.85 14.77 0.51
CA GLN A 196 -31.34 14.53 -0.85
C GLN A 196 -31.70 15.83 -1.58
N ASP A 197 -32.04 16.89 -0.85
CA ASP A 197 -32.46 18.19 -1.41
C ASP A 197 -31.36 19.26 -1.36
N GLU A 198 -30.25 19.04 -0.66
CA GLU A 198 -29.16 20.02 -0.51
C GLU A 198 -27.78 19.40 -0.82
N ALA A 199 -27.24 19.74 -1.98
CA ALA A 199 -25.88 19.40 -2.36
C ALA A 199 -24.85 20.32 -1.69
N ALA A 200 -24.88 20.44 -0.37
CA ALA A 200 -23.92 21.25 0.37
C ALA A 200 -22.94 20.36 1.13
N LEU A 201 -21.76 20.17 0.58
CA LEU A 201 -20.59 19.63 1.30
C LEU A 201 -19.98 20.77 2.12
N HIS A 202 -20.29 20.83 3.41
CA HIS A 202 -19.54 21.67 4.32
C HIS A 202 -18.27 20.95 4.75
N GLN A 203 -17.13 21.35 4.21
CA GLN A 203 -15.82 21.04 4.83
C GLN A 203 -15.60 22.03 5.98
N CYS A 204 -15.57 21.51 7.19
CA CYS A 204 -15.03 22.21 8.36
C CYS A 204 -13.52 22.02 8.45
#